data_556cb2f52bdd9237edba6a1021f13b77
#
_entry.id   556cb2f52bdd9237edba6a1021f13b77
#
_cell.length_a   1.000
_cell.length_b   1.000
_cell.length_c   1.000
_cell.angle_alpha   90.00
_cell.angle_beta   90.00
_cell.angle_gamma   90.00
#
_symmetry.space_group_name_H-M   'P 1'
#
loop_
_entity.id
_entity.type
_entity.pdbx_description
1 polymer ?
#
loop_
_entity_poly.entity_id
_entity_poly.type
_entity_poly.pdbx_seq_one_letter_code
_entity_poly.pdbx_strand_id
1 'polypeptide(L)'
;NRSYGSDLDTYEARRSKAIEDRIKLLQPELVLDFHTTTAEQPDLLITANVEDKVSRDFINASAIKDVLVVEPLNDITTVAPHFVAYEVSNSHLNADLYERICTDIRKYLDGKVSDQEHTFYKMIGKILPEEVQADSGLENFVYSNTLGVIPSFLGEEAYRQDGTYAGFKLEKFI
;
A
#
# COMPACT_ATOMS: atom_id res chain seq x y z
N ASN A 1 -3.66 -8.91 8.62
CA ASN A 1 -2.48 -8.28 8.10
C ASN A 1 -1.43 -7.89 9.16
N ARG A 2 -1.83 -7.60 10.38
CA ARG A 2 -0.94 -7.22 11.50
C ARG A 2 -0.46 -8.40 12.35
N SER A 3 -0.64 -9.62 11.87
CA SER A 3 -0.38 -10.85 12.65
C SER A 3 0.88 -11.60 12.21
N TYR A 4 1.65 -11.06 11.27
CA TYR A 4 2.93 -11.63 10.87
C TYR A 4 3.92 -11.54 12.03
N GLY A 5 4.67 -12.63 12.27
CA GLY A 5 5.60 -12.72 13.41
C GLY A 5 4.92 -12.75 14.78
N SER A 6 3.60 -12.92 14.86
CA SER A 6 2.87 -12.99 16.13
C SER A 6 2.95 -14.39 16.74
N ASP A 7 3.29 -14.48 18.03
CA ASP A 7 3.27 -15.73 18.83
C ASP A 7 1.88 -16.05 19.41
N LEU A 8 0.85 -15.25 19.08
CA LEU A 8 -0.50 -15.46 19.57
C LEU A 8 -1.15 -16.68 18.89
N ASP A 9 -1.90 -17.48 19.65
CA ASP A 9 -2.68 -18.60 19.11
C ASP A 9 -4.06 -18.11 18.63
N THR A 10 -4.07 -17.23 17.64
CA THR A 10 -5.29 -16.75 16.96
C THR A 10 -5.39 -17.34 15.56
N TYR A 11 -6.59 -17.28 14.97
CA TYR A 11 -6.79 -17.71 13.59
C TYR A 11 -5.91 -16.89 12.63
N GLU A 12 -5.82 -15.57 12.82
CA GLU A 12 -5.04 -14.65 12.01
C GLU A 12 -3.55 -14.98 12.09
N ALA A 13 -3.02 -15.22 13.28
CA ALA A 13 -1.61 -15.60 13.47
C ALA A 13 -1.28 -16.95 12.81
N ARG A 14 -2.17 -17.95 12.95
CA ARG A 14 -1.99 -19.24 12.26
C ARG A 14 -2.03 -19.10 10.75
N ARG A 15 -2.94 -18.26 10.23
CA ARG A 15 -3.02 -17.96 8.79
C ARG A 15 -1.75 -17.25 8.30
N SER A 16 -1.29 -16.22 8.99
CA SER A 16 -0.05 -15.51 8.65
C SER A 16 1.14 -16.44 8.63
N LYS A 17 1.26 -17.31 9.65
CA LYS A 17 2.32 -18.33 9.70
C LYS A 17 2.29 -19.28 8.51
N ALA A 18 1.12 -19.74 8.12
CA ALA A 18 0.99 -20.63 6.96
C ALA A 18 1.41 -19.95 5.66
N ILE A 19 1.12 -18.64 5.51
CA ILE A 19 1.57 -17.83 4.36
C ILE A 19 3.09 -17.66 4.40
N GLU A 20 3.67 -17.31 5.56
CA GLU A 20 5.13 -17.19 5.73
C GLU A 20 5.86 -18.48 5.36
N ASP A 21 5.40 -19.62 5.90
CA ASP A 21 6.00 -20.93 5.64
C ASP A 21 5.91 -21.27 4.14
N ARG A 22 4.81 -20.86 3.47
CA ARG A 22 4.65 -21.07 2.04
C ARG A 22 5.59 -20.18 1.21
N ILE A 23 5.77 -18.91 1.57
CA ILE A 23 6.71 -17.99 0.91
C ILE A 23 8.15 -18.53 1.08
N LYS A 24 8.52 -18.93 2.30
CA LYS A 24 9.84 -19.49 2.59
C LYS A 24 10.12 -20.78 1.80
N LEU A 25 9.09 -21.63 1.62
CA LEU A 25 9.21 -22.87 0.86
C LEU A 25 9.35 -22.62 -0.65
N LEU A 26 8.53 -21.70 -1.20
CA LEU A 26 8.46 -21.44 -2.64
C LEU A 26 9.58 -20.51 -3.13
N GLN A 27 10.09 -19.65 -2.25
CA GLN A 27 11.07 -18.61 -2.58
C GLN A 27 10.68 -17.84 -3.86
N PRO A 28 9.46 -17.24 -3.92
CA PRO A 28 9.00 -16.54 -5.12
C PRO A 28 9.93 -15.36 -5.43
N GLU A 29 10.09 -15.07 -6.71
CA GLU A 29 10.83 -13.89 -7.16
C GLU A 29 10.18 -12.59 -6.72
N LEU A 30 8.84 -12.53 -6.75
CA LEU A 30 8.04 -11.39 -6.32
C LEU A 30 6.80 -11.87 -5.59
N VAL A 31 6.44 -11.19 -4.51
CA VAL A 31 5.15 -11.35 -3.82
C VAL A 31 4.27 -10.15 -4.12
N LEU A 32 3.09 -10.41 -4.67
CA LEU A 32 2.04 -9.41 -4.84
C LEU A 32 0.98 -9.61 -3.76
N ASP A 33 0.66 -8.53 -3.05
CA ASP A 33 -0.41 -8.52 -2.05
C ASP A 33 -1.54 -7.59 -2.52
N PHE A 34 -2.78 -7.89 -2.14
CA PHE A 34 -3.94 -7.13 -2.58
C PHE A 34 -4.74 -6.70 -1.36
N HIS A 35 -4.80 -5.40 -1.17
CA HIS A 35 -5.53 -4.76 -0.09
C HIS A 35 -6.64 -3.86 -0.62
N THR A 36 -7.64 -3.67 0.21
CA THR A 36 -8.67 -2.67 -0.04
C THR A 36 -8.79 -1.75 1.15
N THR A 37 -9.07 -0.47 0.87
CA THR A 37 -9.36 0.55 1.85
C THR A 37 -10.80 1.05 1.72
N THR A 38 -11.40 1.42 2.85
CA THR A 38 -12.68 2.13 2.87
C THR A 38 -12.50 3.64 2.65
N ALA A 39 -11.26 4.13 2.69
CA ALA A 39 -10.93 5.50 2.36
C ALA A 39 -11.11 5.75 0.85
N GLU A 40 -11.77 6.85 0.50
CA GLU A 40 -11.86 7.28 -0.89
C GLU A 40 -10.55 7.97 -1.28
N GLN A 41 -9.76 7.32 -2.12
CA GLN A 41 -8.44 7.79 -2.55
C GLN A 41 -8.01 7.13 -3.87
N PRO A 42 -6.96 7.64 -4.56
CA PRO A 42 -6.38 6.96 -5.71
C PRO A 42 -5.91 5.54 -5.37
N ASP A 43 -5.95 4.65 -6.36
CA ASP A 43 -5.32 3.33 -6.24
C ASP A 43 -3.81 3.50 -6.12
N LEU A 44 -3.17 2.75 -5.23
CA LEU A 44 -1.75 2.83 -4.93
C LEU A 44 -1.03 1.51 -5.20
N LEU A 45 0.25 1.62 -5.52
CA LEU A 45 1.21 0.57 -5.20
C LEU A 45 1.91 0.89 -3.87
N ILE A 46 2.17 -0.13 -3.08
CA ILE A 46 2.93 -0.01 -1.83
C ILE A 46 4.16 -0.90 -1.92
N THR A 47 5.32 -0.36 -1.56
CA THR A 47 6.58 -1.11 -1.45
C THR A 47 7.36 -0.68 -0.21
N ALA A 48 8.21 -1.57 0.29
CA ALA A 48 9.11 -1.24 1.40
C ALA A 48 10.46 -0.67 0.92
N ASN A 49 10.83 -0.92 -0.34
CA ASN A 49 12.13 -0.52 -0.86
C ASN A 49 12.06 -0.21 -2.36
N VAL A 50 12.18 1.07 -2.70
CA VAL A 50 12.22 1.53 -4.11
C VAL A 50 13.54 1.23 -4.82
N GLU A 51 14.60 0.92 -4.11
CA GLU A 51 15.89 0.55 -4.68
C GLU A 51 15.95 -0.95 -5.03
N ASP A 52 15.00 -1.74 -4.54
CA ASP A 52 14.89 -3.13 -4.93
C ASP A 52 14.49 -3.27 -6.40
N LYS A 53 15.40 -3.87 -7.18
CA LYS A 53 15.22 -3.97 -8.63
C LYS A 53 13.96 -4.74 -9.03
N VAL A 54 13.64 -5.83 -8.35
CA VAL A 54 12.49 -6.68 -8.70
C VAL A 54 11.19 -5.93 -8.46
N SER A 55 11.05 -5.30 -7.30
CA SER A 55 9.88 -4.46 -6.98
C SER A 55 9.77 -3.26 -7.92
N ARG A 56 10.91 -2.62 -8.25
CA ARG A 56 10.96 -1.49 -9.19
C ARG A 56 10.55 -1.91 -10.61
N ASP A 57 10.99 -3.06 -11.09
CA ASP A 57 10.63 -3.57 -12.41
C ASP A 57 9.11 -3.81 -12.50
N PHE A 58 8.50 -4.32 -11.42
CA PHE A 58 7.04 -4.45 -11.36
C PHE A 58 6.33 -3.09 -11.35
N ILE A 59 6.80 -2.15 -10.53
CA ILE A 59 6.25 -0.79 -10.49
C ILE A 59 6.30 -0.16 -11.88
N ASN A 60 7.44 -0.26 -12.58
CA ASN A 60 7.60 0.27 -13.93
C ASN A 60 6.68 -0.39 -14.97
N ALA A 61 6.26 -1.64 -14.74
CA ALA A 61 5.30 -2.33 -15.61
C ALA A 61 3.84 -1.92 -15.35
N SER A 62 3.54 -1.37 -14.17
CA SER A 62 2.19 -1.05 -13.73
C SER A 62 1.67 0.26 -14.35
N ALA A 63 0.35 0.33 -14.52
CA ALA A 63 -0.36 1.54 -14.89
C ALA A 63 -0.84 2.37 -13.66
N ILE A 64 -0.58 1.93 -12.43
CA ILE A 64 -0.87 2.68 -11.22
C ILE A 64 0.15 3.82 -11.07
N LYS A 65 -0.34 5.05 -10.94
CA LYS A 65 0.49 6.25 -10.89
C LYS A 65 1.20 6.43 -9.55
N ASP A 66 0.46 6.25 -8.47
CA ASP A 66 0.89 6.67 -7.14
C ASP A 66 1.51 5.48 -6.39
N VAL A 67 2.71 5.68 -5.86
CA VAL A 67 3.50 4.65 -5.17
C VAL A 67 3.82 5.14 -3.76
N LEU A 68 3.35 4.41 -2.75
CA LEU A 68 3.63 4.68 -1.36
C LEU A 68 4.79 3.80 -0.87
N VAL A 69 5.82 4.43 -0.36
CA VAL A 69 6.95 3.76 0.27
C VAL A 69 6.72 3.74 1.77
N VAL A 70 6.65 2.54 2.33
CA VAL A 70 6.47 2.34 3.77
C VAL A 70 7.72 1.73 4.37
N GLU A 71 8.05 2.11 5.61
CA GLU A 71 9.10 1.40 6.34
C GLU A 71 8.65 -0.03 6.63
N PRO A 72 9.57 -1.02 6.61
CA PRO A 72 9.22 -2.40 6.92
C PRO A 72 8.56 -2.47 8.30
N LEU A 73 7.32 -2.91 8.32
CA LEU A 73 6.56 -3.21 9.54
C LEU A 73 6.65 -4.72 9.81
N ASN A 74 6.13 -5.17 10.94
CA ASN A 74 5.95 -6.61 11.23
C ASN A 74 4.80 -7.16 10.36
N ASP A 75 5.04 -7.27 9.08
CA ASP A 75 4.11 -7.69 8.06
C ASP A 75 4.80 -8.64 7.06
N ILE A 76 4.19 -8.86 5.91
CA ILE A 76 4.70 -9.75 4.86
C ILE A 76 6.11 -9.36 4.36
N THR A 77 6.53 -8.11 4.50
CA THR A 77 7.86 -7.63 4.07
C THR A 77 9.00 -8.29 4.83
N THR A 78 8.74 -8.84 6.02
CA THR A 78 9.74 -9.57 6.82
C THR A 78 10.15 -10.90 6.19
N VAL A 79 9.30 -11.47 5.33
CA VAL A 79 9.52 -12.80 4.71
C VAL A 79 9.53 -12.76 3.19
N ALA A 80 9.14 -11.64 2.59
CA ALA A 80 9.12 -11.41 1.15
C ALA A 80 10.07 -10.26 0.81
N PRO A 81 11.34 -10.54 0.43
CA PRO A 81 12.33 -9.50 0.14
C PRO A 81 11.94 -8.62 -1.05
N HIS A 82 11.17 -9.19 -2.00
CA HIS A 82 10.63 -8.50 -3.16
C HIS A 82 9.11 -8.49 -3.03
N PHE A 83 8.57 -7.31 -2.77
CA PHE A 83 7.16 -7.15 -2.41
C PHE A 83 6.58 -5.87 -3.00
N VAL A 84 5.41 -6.01 -3.61
CA VAL A 84 4.56 -4.89 -4.01
C VAL A 84 3.12 -5.21 -3.64
N ALA A 85 2.44 -4.28 -2.96
CA ALA A 85 1.01 -4.39 -2.72
C ALA A 85 0.23 -3.44 -3.61
N TYR A 86 -0.96 -3.85 -4.02
CA TYR A 86 -2.01 -2.97 -4.49
C TYR A 86 -2.86 -2.55 -3.29
N GLU A 87 -3.09 -1.27 -3.14
CA GLU A 87 -4.04 -0.69 -2.19
C GLU A 87 -5.12 0.03 -2.98
N VAL A 88 -6.33 -0.47 -2.94
CA VAL A 88 -7.42 -0.03 -3.82
C VAL A 88 -8.62 0.43 -2.99
N SER A 89 -9.22 1.56 -3.36
CA SER A 89 -10.48 1.97 -2.74
C SER A 89 -11.59 0.97 -3.04
N ASN A 90 -12.43 0.65 -2.04
CA ASN A 90 -13.56 -0.27 -2.21
C ASN A 90 -14.52 0.16 -3.34
N SER A 91 -14.65 1.46 -3.58
CA SER A 91 -15.46 2.03 -4.68
C SER A 91 -14.90 1.72 -6.08
N HIS A 92 -13.60 1.37 -6.18
CA HIS A 92 -12.93 1.06 -7.44
C HIS A 92 -12.94 -0.43 -7.79
N LEU A 93 -13.49 -1.29 -6.93
CA LEU A 93 -13.56 -2.73 -7.18
C LEU A 93 -14.52 -3.04 -8.34
N ASN A 94 -13.98 -3.28 -9.52
CA ASN A 94 -14.73 -3.55 -10.74
C ASN A 94 -13.92 -4.41 -11.73
N ALA A 95 -14.53 -4.75 -12.86
CA ALA A 95 -13.87 -5.55 -13.90
C ALA A 95 -12.67 -4.84 -14.53
N ASP A 96 -12.71 -3.52 -14.68
CA ASP A 96 -11.63 -2.75 -15.30
C ASP A 96 -10.37 -2.75 -14.43
N LEU A 97 -10.53 -2.69 -13.10
CA LEU A 97 -9.42 -2.87 -12.16
C LEU A 97 -8.78 -4.24 -12.32
N TYR A 98 -9.60 -5.30 -12.38
CA TYR A 98 -9.09 -6.65 -12.57
C TYR A 98 -8.27 -6.79 -13.87
N GLU A 99 -8.79 -6.28 -14.99
CA GLU A 99 -8.09 -6.31 -16.28
C GLU A 99 -6.79 -5.49 -16.25
N ARG A 100 -6.77 -4.35 -15.55
CA ARG A 100 -5.57 -3.53 -15.34
C ARG A 100 -4.50 -4.32 -14.56
N ILE A 101 -4.85 -4.93 -13.43
CA ILE A 101 -3.94 -5.75 -12.64
C ILE A 101 -3.38 -6.91 -13.46
N CYS A 102 -4.23 -7.62 -14.20
CA CYS A 102 -3.79 -8.70 -15.09
C CYS A 102 -2.83 -8.19 -16.18
N THR A 103 -3.06 -6.98 -16.67
CA THR A 103 -2.19 -6.36 -17.69
C THR A 103 -0.85 -5.97 -17.10
N ASP A 104 -0.81 -5.41 -15.91
CA ASP A 104 0.42 -5.06 -15.20
C ASP A 104 1.28 -6.31 -14.95
N ILE A 105 0.67 -7.39 -14.47
CA ILE A 105 1.36 -8.69 -14.27
C ILE A 105 1.92 -9.23 -15.59
N ARG A 106 1.15 -9.19 -16.67
CA ARG A 106 1.62 -9.66 -17.99
C ARG A 106 2.79 -8.81 -18.50
N LYS A 107 2.71 -7.47 -18.37
CA LYS A 107 3.81 -6.57 -18.76
C LYS A 107 5.08 -6.91 -17.99
N TYR A 108 4.98 -7.08 -16.67
CA TYR A 108 6.11 -7.47 -15.84
C TYR A 108 6.73 -8.80 -16.31
N LEU A 109 5.93 -9.83 -16.51
CA LEU A 109 6.41 -11.15 -16.97
C LEU A 109 7.03 -11.10 -18.37
N ASP A 110 6.58 -10.20 -19.23
CA ASP A 110 7.12 -9.96 -20.57
C ASP A 110 8.37 -9.03 -20.56
N GLY A 111 8.78 -8.51 -19.39
CA GLY A 111 9.87 -7.52 -19.29
C GLY A 111 9.53 -6.17 -19.94
N LYS A 112 8.24 -5.82 -20.03
CA LYS A 112 7.76 -4.57 -20.61
C LYS A 112 7.53 -3.52 -19.52
N VAL A 113 7.71 -2.25 -19.89
CA VAL A 113 7.40 -1.11 -19.04
C VAL A 113 6.07 -0.47 -19.44
N SER A 114 5.46 0.23 -18.52
CA SER A 114 4.30 1.09 -18.77
C SER A 114 4.79 2.48 -19.23
N ASP A 115 3.93 3.20 -19.94
CA ASP A 115 4.15 4.63 -20.26
C ASP A 115 3.75 5.53 -19.06
N GLN A 116 3.34 4.92 -17.94
CA GLN A 116 2.92 5.65 -16.75
C GLN A 116 4.13 6.26 -16.03
N GLU A 117 4.10 7.56 -15.84
CA GLU A 117 5.02 8.27 -14.94
C GLU A 117 4.53 8.08 -13.50
N HIS A 118 5.40 7.54 -12.63
CA HIS A 118 5.07 7.28 -11.24
C HIS A 118 5.41 8.45 -10.33
N THR A 119 4.57 8.67 -9.33
CA THR A 119 4.80 9.63 -8.25
C THR A 119 5.02 8.86 -6.95
N PHE A 120 6.15 9.08 -6.30
CA PHE A 120 6.51 8.39 -5.07
C PHE A 120 6.24 9.24 -3.85
N TYR A 121 5.66 8.62 -2.85
CA TYR A 121 5.35 9.22 -1.55
C TYR A 121 5.99 8.43 -0.43
N LYS A 122 6.43 9.15 0.60
CA LYS A 122 6.90 8.58 1.86
C LYS A 122 5.92 8.92 2.97
N MET A 123 5.61 7.95 3.80
CA MET A 123 4.85 8.18 5.02
C MET A 123 5.75 8.85 6.07
N ILE A 124 5.35 10.03 6.56
CA ILE A 124 6.13 10.83 7.51
C ILE A 124 5.46 11.00 8.87
N GLY A 125 4.23 10.55 9.03
CA GLY A 125 3.53 10.62 10.30
C GLY A 125 2.05 10.24 10.21
N LYS A 126 1.36 10.35 11.35
CA LYS A 126 -0.07 10.12 11.48
C LYS A 126 -0.82 11.45 11.50
N ILE A 127 -2.05 11.45 10.98
CA ILE A 127 -3.01 12.54 11.13
C ILE A 127 -3.88 12.21 12.33
N LEU A 128 -3.96 13.12 13.27
CA LEU A 128 -4.77 12.96 14.48
C LEU A 128 -6.23 13.40 14.24
N PRO A 129 -7.20 12.85 14.98
CA PRO A 129 -8.61 13.24 14.81
C PRO A 129 -8.88 14.74 14.98
N GLU A 130 -8.17 15.41 15.87
CA GLU A 130 -8.27 16.86 16.08
C GLU A 130 -7.76 17.68 14.87
N GLU A 131 -6.79 17.19 14.14
CA GLU A 131 -6.29 17.84 12.92
C GLU A 131 -7.35 17.80 11.81
N VAL A 132 -8.10 16.69 11.70
CA VAL A 132 -9.23 16.58 10.76
C VAL A 132 -10.38 17.50 11.16
N GLN A 133 -10.64 17.65 12.45
CA GLN A 133 -11.67 18.58 12.95
C GLN A 133 -11.29 20.04 12.70
N ALA A 134 -10.00 20.36 12.76
CA ALA A 134 -9.51 21.72 12.53
C ALA A 134 -9.55 22.13 11.05
N ASP A 135 -9.49 21.17 10.12
CA ASP A 135 -9.54 21.39 8.68
C ASP A 135 -10.50 20.40 8.00
N SER A 136 -11.76 20.83 7.85
CA SER A 136 -12.81 20.03 7.21
C SER A 136 -12.65 19.88 5.69
N GLY A 137 -11.67 20.57 5.09
CA GLY A 137 -11.37 20.52 3.65
C GLY A 137 -10.25 19.53 3.29
N LEU A 138 -9.80 18.68 4.22
CA LEU A 138 -8.78 17.68 3.94
C LEU A 138 -9.28 16.62 2.95
N GLU A 139 -8.52 16.42 1.90
CA GLU A 139 -8.78 15.40 0.89
C GLU A 139 -7.56 14.49 0.71
N ASN A 140 -7.79 13.19 0.51
CA ASN A 140 -6.73 12.22 0.26
C ASN A 140 -5.96 12.58 -1.02
N PHE A 141 -4.63 12.54 -0.94
CA PHE A 141 -3.70 12.85 -2.04
C PHE A 141 -3.76 14.28 -2.58
N VAL A 142 -4.39 15.20 -1.85
CA VAL A 142 -4.38 16.64 -2.13
C VAL A 142 -3.54 17.36 -1.06
N TYR A 143 -2.59 18.21 -1.49
CA TYR A 143 -1.75 18.94 -0.53
C TYR A 143 -2.58 19.88 0.34
N SER A 144 -2.49 19.71 1.65
CA SER A 144 -3.12 20.61 2.62
C SER A 144 -2.15 21.71 3.03
N ASN A 145 -2.53 22.97 2.76
CA ASN A 145 -1.77 24.13 3.23
C ASN A 145 -1.80 24.26 4.77
N THR A 146 -2.88 23.80 5.39
CA THR A 146 -3.06 23.86 6.86
C THR A 146 -2.11 22.91 7.55
N LEU A 147 -1.98 21.67 7.06
CA LEU A 147 -1.11 20.66 7.64
C LEU A 147 0.32 20.69 7.07
N GLY A 148 0.53 21.33 5.92
CA GLY A 148 1.82 21.33 5.21
C GLY A 148 2.23 19.98 4.65
N VAL A 149 1.27 19.06 4.44
CA VAL A 149 1.49 17.66 4.00
C VAL A 149 0.40 17.21 3.04
N ILE A 150 0.58 16.04 2.45
CA ILE A 150 -0.43 15.35 1.66
C ILE A 150 -1.10 14.30 2.55
N PRO A 151 -2.42 14.39 2.82
CA PRO A 151 -3.15 13.38 3.56
C PRO A 151 -3.34 12.09 2.76
N SER A 152 -3.43 10.95 3.47
CA SER A 152 -3.84 9.66 2.90
C SER A 152 -4.63 8.84 3.91
N PHE A 153 -5.44 7.92 3.42
CA PHE A 153 -6.29 7.03 4.21
C PHE A 153 -7.25 7.75 5.16
N LEU A 154 -7.59 9.02 4.86
CA LEU A 154 -8.67 9.71 5.59
C LEU A 154 -9.98 8.98 5.33
N GLY A 155 -10.70 8.69 6.41
CA GLY A 155 -11.97 7.97 6.32
C GLY A 155 -11.86 6.46 6.40
N GLU A 156 -10.67 5.88 6.53
CA GLU A 156 -10.50 4.44 6.73
C GLU A 156 -11.19 3.97 8.03
N GLU A 157 -12.13 3.03 7.89
CA GLU A 157 -12.96 2.56 9.02
C GLU A 157 -12.15 1.89 10.12
N ALA A 158 -11.10 1.16 9.76
CA ALA A 158 -10.22 0.51 10.72
C ALA A 158 -9.56 1.52 11.68
N TYR A 159 -9.22 2.72 11.19
CA TYR A 159 -8.62 3.77 12.01
C TYR A 159 -9.64 4.49 12.89
N ARG A 160 -10.89 4.65 12.39
CA ARG A 160 -11.98 5.20 13.20
C ARG A 160 -12.32 4.29 14.39
N GLN A 161 -12.27 2.98 14.21
CA GLN A 161 -12.54 2.03 15.29
C GLN A 161 -11.43 2.04 16.35
N ASP A 162 -10.20 2.20 15.94
CA ASP A 162 -9.04 2.31 16.82
C ASP A 162 -8.99 3.67 17.55
N GLY A 163 -9.46 4.75 16.90
CA GLY A 163 -9.61 6.09 17.46
C GLY A 163 -8.29 6.82 17.75
N THR A 164 -7.15 6.21 17.44
CA THR A 164 -5.83 6.77 17.76
C THR A 164 -5.30 7.72 16.68
N TYR A 165 -5.75 7.57 15.44
CA TYR A 165 -5.41 8.43 14.31
C TYR A 165 -6.48 8.32 13.21
N ALA A 166 -6.50 9.30 12.30
CA ALA A 166 -7.51 9.42 11.25
C ALA A 166 -6.97 9.13 9.85
N GLY A 167 -5.65 9.06 9.69
CA GLY A 167 -4.97 8.83 8.42
C GLY A 167 -3.47 9.03 8.56
N PHE A 168 -2.78 9.19 7.44
CA PHE A 168 -1.32 9.39 7.40
C PHE A 168 -0.94 10.67 6.66
N LYS A 169 0.21 11.22 7.05
CA LYS A 169 0.88 12.35 6.43
C LYS A 169 1.89 11.82 5.43
N LEU A 170 1.78 12.26 4.19
CA LEU A 170 2.71 11.90 3.13
C LEU A 170 3.54 13.11 2.70
N GLU A 171 4.75 12.80 2.26
CA GLU A 171 5.64 13.69 1.53
C GLU A 171 5.96 13.08 0.17
N LYS A 172 5.85 13.89 -0.89
CA LYS A 172 6.29 13.51 -2.24
C LYS A 172 7.80 13.67 -2.32
N PHE A 173 8.53 12.66 -2.85
CA PHE A 173 10.00 12.73 -2.89
C PHE A 173 10.64 12.37 -4.24
N ILE A 174 9.89 11.80 -5.20
CA ILE A 174 10.29 11.56 -6.59
C ILE A 174 9.14 11.91 -7.51
#